data_44bd8e7f3479dc1facd9400c2668be9f
#
_entry.id   44bd8e7f3479dc1facd9400c2668be9f
#
_cell.length_a   1.000
_cell.length_b   1.000
_cell.length_c   1.000
_cell.angle_alpha   90.00
_cell.angle_beta   90.00
_cell.angle_gamma   90.00
#
_symmetry.space_group_name_H-M   'P 1'
#
loop_
_entity.id
_entity.type
_entity.pdbx_description
1 polymer ?
#
loop_
_entity_poly.entity_id
_entity_poly.type
_entity_poly.pdbx_seq_one_letter_code
_entity_poly.pdbx_strand_id
1 'polypeptide(L)'
;MTSSTEIHTGDIGEALCYYRLLQMGVPCRIVNLGATDILAILDDDVVIRVQVKTAHQTFDPRYKNRSAFYGFNVCRGSKEKRRFLEHEIDVFACVGLEDEAIIFYQAKHLLQKKTHKVKAHLFSDSGVTQDSWSKAIKPLLYT
;
A
#
# COMPACT_ATOMS: atom_id res chain seq x y z
N MET A 1 12.28 -21.32 3.68
CA MET A 1 10.82 -21.50 3.71
C MET A 1 10.16 -20.23 4.20
N THR A 2 9.27 -19.68 3.42
CA THR A 2 8.50 -18.50 3.85
C THR A 2 7.61 -18.93 5.01
N SER A 3 7.64 -18.19 6.10
CA SER A 3 6.81 -18.54 7.24
C SER A 3 5.33 -18.34 6.89
N SER A 4 4.47 -19.16 7.46
CA SER A 4 3.04 -19.00 7.30
C SER A 4 2.57 -17.61 7.79
N THR A 5 3.28 -17.04 8.80
CA THR A 5 2.99 -15.71 9.32
C THR A 5 3.17 -14.62 8.26
N GLU A 6 4.24 -14.69 7.47
CA GLU A 6 4.50 -13.71 6.41
C GLU A 6 3.46 -13.79 5.30
N ILE A 7 3.06 -15.01 4.92
CA ILE A 7 2.02 -15.21 3.92
C ILE A 7 0.70 -14.61 4.42
N HIS A 8 0.33 -14.90 5.67
CA HIS A 8 -0.89 -14.38 6.26
C HIS A 8 -0.89 -12.86 6.39
N THR A 9 0.28 -12.27 6.70
CA THR A 9 0.41 -10.82 6.79
C THR A 9 0.04 -10.15 5.45
N GLY A 10 0.59 -10.65 4.35
CA GLY A 10 0.28 -10.14 3.03
C GLY A 10 -1.19 -10.29 2.68
N ASP A 11 -1.75 -11.47 2.95
CA ASP A 11 -3.16 -11.77 2.68
C ASP A 11 -4.10 -10.86 3.47
N ILE A 12 -3.77 -10.62 4.74
CA ILE A 12 -4.57 -9.73 5.60
C ILE A 12 -4.55 -8.31 5.04
N GLY A 13 -3.37 -7.84 4.63
CA GLY A 13 -3.24 -6.51 4.04
C GLY A 13 -4.06 -6.35 2.77
N GLU A 14 -4.02 -7.34 1.87
CA GLU A 14 -4.82 -7.30 0.65
C GLU A 14 -6.32 -7.33 0.97
N ALA A 15 -6.73 -8.18 1.91
CA ALA A 15 -8.13 -8.27 2.30
C ALA A 15 -8.63 -6.95 2.90
N LEU A 16 -7.80 -6.32 3.76
CA LEU A 16 -8.14 -5.05 4.36
C LEU A 16 -8.25 -3.94 3.30
N CYS A 17 -7.31 -3.90 2.37
CA CYS A 17 -7.34 -2.92 1.28
C CYS A 17 -8.58 -3.08 0.41
N TYR A 18 -8.90 -4.30 0.04
CA TYR A 18 -10.11 -4.62 -0.72
C TYR A 18 -11.36 -4.15 0.02
N TYR A 19 -11.47 -4.49 1.31
CA TYR A 19 -12.60 -4.09 2.14
C TYR A 19 -12.73 -2.57 2.22
N ARG A 20 -11.62 -1.86 2.46
CA ARG A 20 -11.65 -0.40 2.58
C ARG A 20 -12.05 0.28 1.27
N LEU A 21 -11.55 -0.20 0.15
CA LEU A 21 -11.93 0.35 -1.15
C LEU A 21 -13.42 0.18 -1.40
N LEU A 22 -13.95 -1.01 -1.14
CA LEU A 22 -15.41 -1.25 -1.27
C LEU A 22 -16.20 -0.37 -0.33
N GLN A 23 -15.72 -0.19 0.91
CA GLN A 23 -16.38 0.64 1.91
C GLN A 23 -16.44 2.11 1.47
N MET A 24 -15.41 2.57 0.75
CA MET A 24 -15.36 3.92 0.18
C MET A 24 -16.18 4.06 -1.10
N GLY A 25 -16.82 2.99 -1.55
CA GLY A 25 -17.62 3.01 -2.78
C GLY A 25 -16.81 2.85 -4.06
N VAL A 26 -15.59 2.31 -3.96
CA VAL A 26 -14.72 2.09 -5.12
C VAL A 26 -14.89 0.66 -5.63
N PRO A 27 -15.45 0.44 -6.82
CA PRO A 27 -15.51 -0.90 -7.38
C PRO A 27 -14.10 -1.43 -7.60
N CYS A 28 -13.83 -2.64 -7.10
CA CYS A 28 -12.50 -3.23 -7.22
C CYS A 28 -12.57 -4.75 -7.11
N ARG A 29 -11.48 -5.40 -7.51
CA ARG A 29 -11.32 -6.85 -7.41
C ARG A 29 -9.88 -7.19 -7.07
N ILE A 30 -9.70 -8.22 -6.25
CA ILE A 30 -8.39 -8.82 -6.03
C ILE A 30 -8.09 -9.67 -7.26
N VAL A 31 -6.97 -9.41 -7.93
CA VAL A 31 -6.62 -10.08 -9.18
C VAL A 31 -5.29 -10.83 -9.11
N ASN A 32 -4.32 -10.31 -8.37
CA ASN A 32 -2.98 -10.88 -8.26
C ASN A 32 -2.37 -11.24 -9.63
N LEU A 33 -2.38 -10.26 -10.53
CA LEU A 33 -1.83 -10.39 -11.88
C LEU A 33 -0.53 -9.59 -11.98
N GLY A 34 0.59 -10.30 -12.05
CA GLY A 34 1.90 -9.66 -12.10
C GLY A 34 2.13 -8.79 -10.88
N ALA A 35 2.39 -7.50 -11.10
CA ALA A 35 2.61 -6.53 -10.02
C ALA A 35 1.31 -5.97 -9.44
N THR A 36 0.16 -6.28 -10.05
CA THR A 36 -1.12 -5.73 -9.63
C THR A 36 -1.84 -6.70 -8.69
N ASP A 37 -2.07 -6.27 -7.44
CA ASP A 37 -2.82 -7.09 -6.48
C ASP A 37 -4.31 -6.83 -6.58
N ILE A 38 -4.70 -5.56 -6.76
CA ILE A 38 -6.09 -5.15 -6.85
C ILE A 38 -6.27 -4.24 -8.06
N LEU A 39 -7.34 -4.47 -8.82
CA LEU A 39 -7.79 -3.54 -9.85
C LEU A 39 -8.96 -2.75 -9.29
N ALA A 40 -8.84 -1.43 -9.30
CA ALA A 40 -9.92 -0.52 -8.95
C ALA A 40 -10.43 0.16 -10.23
N ILE A 41 -11.75 0.31 -10.32
CA ILE A 41 -12.38 0.91 -11.49
C ILE A 41 -13.04 2.21 -11.03
N LEU A 42 -12.58 3.31 -11.60
CA LEU A 42 -13.12 4.64 -11.31
C LEU A 42 -14.16 5.01 -12.38
N ASP A 43 -14.75 6.17 -12.21
CA ASP A 43 -15.71 6.69 -13.19
C ASP A 43 -15.07 6.77 -14.58
N ASP A 44 -15.90 6.60 -15.61
CA ASP A 44 -15.48 6.64 -17.02
C ASP A 44 -14.46 5.55 -17.38
N ASP A 45 -14.55 4.40 -16.69
CA ASP A 45 -13.74 3.21 -16.97
C ASP A 45 -12.24 3.41 -16.79
N VAL A 46 -11.83 4.35 -15.96
CA VAL A 46 -10.43 4.51 -15.58
C VAL A 46 -10.06 3.38 -14.63
N VAL A 47 -9.07 2.58 -15.02
CA VAL A 47 -8.61 1.43 -14.24
C VAL A 47 -7.33 1.80 -13.49
N ILE A 48 -7.34 1.57 -12.18
CA ILE A 48 -6.19 1.83 -11.32
C ILE A 48 -5.60 0.50 -10.86
N ARG A 49 -4.31 0.31 -11.13
CA ARG A 49 -3.57 -0.87 -10.70
C ARG A 49 -2.95 -0.60 -9.34
N VAL A 50 -3.36 -1.36 -8.34
CA VAL A 50 -2.93 -1.17 -6.95
C VAL A 50 -2.02 -2.32 -6.53
N GLN A 51 -0.83 -1.98 -6.02
CA GLN A 51 0.08 -2.92 -5.37
C GLN A 51 -0.04 -2.71 -3.87
N VAL A 52 -0.40 -3.76 -3.15
CA VAL A 52 -0.54 -3.71 -1.69
C VAL A 52 0.77 -4.09 -1.03
N LYS A 53 1.22 -3.27 -0.09
CA LYS A 53 2.36 -3.55 0.77
C LYS A 53 1.89 -3.48 2.21
N THR A 54 2.25 -4.48 3.00
CA THR A 54 1.75 -4.64 4.36
C THR A 54 2.91 -4.68 5.32
N ALA A 55 2.77 -4.04 6.48
CA ALA A 55 3.80 -4.03 7.49
C ALA A 55 3.22 -4.07 8.89
N HIS A 56 3.98 -4.65 9.81
CA HIS A 56 3.74 -4.53 11.24
C HIS A 56 4.46 -3.30 11.76
N GLN A 57 3.91 -2.73 12.82
CA GLN A 57 4.52 -1.60 13.50
C GLN A 57 5.83 -2.04 14.15
N THR A 58 6.85 -1.21 14.07
CA THR A 58 8.15 -1.50 14.65
C THR A 58 8.72 -0.25 15.34
N PHE A 59 9.79 -0.45 16.11
CA PHE A 59 10.49 0.60 16.82
C PHE A 59 11.97 0.54 16.50
N ASP A 60 12.62 1.70 16.37
CA ASP A 60 14.06 1.75 16.22
C ASP A 60 14.67 1.75 17.64
N PRO A 61 15.42 0.68 18.02
CA PRO A 61 15.95 0.58 19.37
C PRO A 61 17.05 1.58 19.68
N ARG A 62 17.58 2.28 18.67
CA ARG A 62 18.66 3.26 18.85
C ARG A 62 18.18 4.57 19.47
N TYR A 63 16.88 4.85 19.45
CA TYR A 63 16.33 6.12 19.91
C TYR A 63 15.59 5.95 21.24
N LYS A 64 15.89 6.82 22.21
CA LYS A 64 15.25 6.81 23.53
C LYS A 64 13.77 7.17 23.44
N ASN A 65 13.44 8.17 22.63
CA ASN A 65 12.06 8.57 22.37
C ASN A 65 11.59 7.85 21.12
N ARG A 66 11.22 6.61 21.32
CA ARG A 66 10.85 5.74 20.18
C ARG A 66 9.51 6.14 19.62
N SER A 67 9.54 6.62 18.39
CA SER A 67 8.31 6.69 17.61
C SER A 67 8.19 5.40 16.84
N ALA A 68 7.04 4.74 16.97
CA ALA A 68 6.74 3.58 16.16
C ALA A 68 6.65 3.98 14.70
N PHE A 69 7.05 3.09 13.82
CA PHE A 69 6.94 3.31 12.38
C PHE A 69 6.58 2.02 11.65
N TYR A 70 6.18 2.18 10.41
CA TYR A 70 5.97 1.06 9.47
C TYR A 70 7.01 1.16 8.38
N GLY A 71 7.69 0.06 8.09
CA GLY A 71 8.64 -0.02 6.98
C GLY A 71 8.08 -0.87 5.88
N PHE A 72 7.87 -0.29 4.71
CA PHE A 72 7.32 -0.98 3.55
C PHE A 72 8.41 -1.25 2.53
N ASN A 73 8.51 -2.51 2.12
CA ASN A 73 9.40 -2.89 1.02
C ASN A 73 8.69 -2.58 -0.29
N VAL A 74 9.10 -1.53 -0.96
CA VAL A 74 8.47 -1.06 -2.20
C VAL A 74 9.21 -1.54 -3.45
N CYS A 75 10.01 -2.59 -3.30
CA CYS A 75 10.66 -3.28 -4.41
C CYS A 75 9.92 -4.56 -4.75
N ARG A 76 10.18 -5.08 -5.95
CA ARG A 76 9.64 -6.33 -6.44
C ARG A 76 10.68 -7.44 -6.30
N GLY A 77 10.23 -8.67 -6.06
CA GLY A 77 11.10 -9.84 -5.98
C GLY A 77 11.58 -10.15 -4.58
N SER A 78 11.89 -11.42 -4.34
CA SER A 78 12.35 -11.90 -3.04
C SER A 78 13.86 -12.10 -2.99
N LYS A 79 14.46 -12.63 -4.04
CA LYS A 79 15.91 -12.90 -4.09
C LYS A 79 16.67 -11.73 -4.72
N GLU A 80 16.24 -11.30 -5.88
CA GLU A 80 16.81 -10.13 -6.55
C GLU A 80 15.80 -9.00 -6.46
N LYS A 81 16.06 -8.07 -5.54
CA LYS A 81 15.20 -6.91 -5.37
C LYS A 81 15.35 -6.00 -6.57
N ARG A 82 14.27 -5.76 -7.26
CA ARG A 82 14.23 -4.78 -8.35
C ARG A 82 13.08 -3.83 -8.15
N ARG A 83 13.20 -2.65 -8.73
CA ARG A 83 12.13 -1.66 -8.67
C ARG A 83 11.01 -2.03 -9.62
N PHE A 84 9.79 -1.66 -9.24
CA PHE A 84 8.66 -1.74 -10.15
C PHE A 84 8.85 -0.74 -11.28
N LEU A 85 8.38 -1.09 -12.46
CA LEU A 85 8.37 -0.17 -13.58
C LEU A 85 7.11 0.69 -13.52
N GLU A 86 7.21 1.90 -14.07
CA GLU A 86 6.13 2.88 -13.98
C GLU A 86 4.80 2.36 -14.55
N HIS A 87 4.87 1.55 -15.60
CA HIS A 87 3.65 1.00 -16.22
C HIS A 87 3.07 -0.22 -15.50
N GLU A 88 3.73 -0.75 -14.48
CA GLU A 88 3.27 -1.96 -13.79
C GLU A 88 2.21 -1.66 -12.73
N ILE A 89 2.29 -0.50 -12.09
CA ILE A 89 1.38 -0.12 -11.02
C ILE A 89 1.11 1.39 -11.06
N ASP A 90 -0.06 1.77 -10.59
CA ASP A 90 -0.45 3.18 -10.51
C ASP A 90 -0.40 3.70 -9.07
N VAL A 91 -0.72 2.86 -8.11
CA VAL A 91 -0.85 3.24 -6.69
C VAL A 91 -0.27 2.15 -5.81
N PHE A 92 0.52 2.55 -4.80
CA PHE A 92 0.87 1.68 -3.68
C PHE A 92 -0.14 1.88 -2.56
N ALA A 93 -0.66 0.78 -2.03
CA ALA A 93 -1.47 0.77 -0.81
C ALA A 93 -0.60 0.26 0.33
N CYS A 94 -0.18 1.15 1.20
CA CYS A 94 0.67 0.81 2.35
C CYS A 94 -0.21 0.58 3.57
N VAL A 95 -0.34 -0.69 3.97
CA VAL A 95 -1.24 -1.13 5.05
C VAL A 95 -0.47 -1.27 6.35
N GLY A 96 -0.82 -0.45 7.34
CA GLY A 96 -0.30 -0.56 8.69
C GLY A 96 -1.24 -1.42 9.53
N LEU A 97 -0.82 -2.65 9.84
CA LEU A 97 -1.71 -3.66 10.43
C LEU A 97 -2.24 -3.29 11.81
N GLU A 98 -1.38 -2.76 12.69
CA GLU A 98 -1.80 -2.43 14.05
C GLU A 98 -2.85 -1.31 14.08
N ASP A 99 -2.79 -0.40 13.12
CA ASP A 99 -3.77 0.68 13.01
C ASP A 99 -4.95 0.32 12.11
N GLU A 100 -4.87 -0.80 11.41
CA GLU A 100 -5.87 -1.23 10.42
C GLU A 100 -6.21 -0.10 9.43
N ALA A 101 -5.19 0.63 9.03
CA ALA A 101 -5.33 1.79 8.16
C ALA A 101 -4.39 1.67 6.97
N ILE A 102 -4.70 2.42 5.92
CA ILE A 102 -3.97 2.38 4.67
C ILE A 102 -3.62 3.81 4.29
N ILE A 103 -2.36 4.02 3.88
CA ILE A 103 -1.98 5.25 3.21
C ILE A 103 -1.65 4.89 1.76
N PHE A 104 -2.38 5.51 0.84
CA PHE A 104 -2.17 5.31 -0.58
C PHE A 104 -1.19 6.34 -1.12
N TYR A 105 -0.31 5.89 -2.00
CA TYR A 105 0.67 6.75 -2.66
C TYR A 105 0.60 6.55 -4.15
N GLN A 106 0.72 7.61 -4.90
CA GLN A 106 0.94 7.50 -6.34
C GLN A 106 2.27 6.75 -6.54
N ALA A 107 2.24 5.68 -7.35
CA ALA A 107 3.39 4.77 -7.45
C ALA A 107 4.69 5.48 -7.85
N LYS A 108 4.61 6.44 -8.75
CA LYS A 108 5.79 7.16 -9.24
C LYS A 108 6.61 7.83 -8.14
N HIS A 109 5.97 8.15 -7.00
CA HIS A 109 6.67 8.80 -5.89
C HIS A 109 7.53 7.82 -5.08
N LEU A 110 7.31 6.52 -5.24
CA LEU A 110 8.03 5.49 -4.48
C LEU A 110 8.93 4.60 -5.34
N LEU A 111 8.89 4.75 -6.66
CA LEU A 111 9.65 3.88 -7.57
C LEU A 111 11.16 3.99 -7.40
N GLN A 112 11.65 5.09 -6.84
CA GLN A 112 13.08 5.32 -6.60
C GLN A 112 13.57 4.73 -5.28
N LYS A 113 12.66 4.28 -4.43
CA LYS A 113 12.97 3.78 -3.10
C LYS A 113 13.02 2.26 -3.06
N LYS A 114 13.80 1.70 -2.14
CA LYS A 114 13.75 0.28 -1.79
C LYS A 114 12.80 0.06 -0.63
N THR A 115 12.87 0.93 0.38
CA THR A 115 12.04 0.88 1.56
C THR A 115 11.44 2.26 1.81
N HIS A 116 10.15 2.29 2.12
CA HIS A 116 9.44 3.50 2.49
C HIS A 116 9.04 3.40 3.95
N LYS A 117 9.59 4.26 4.79
CA LYS A 117 9.29 4.30 6.23
C LYS A 117 8.30 5.42 6.51
N VAL A 118 7.26 5.09 7.28
CA VAL A 118 6.20 6.03 7.63
C VAL A 118 5.97 5.97 9.13
N LYS A 119 5.95 7.11 9.79
CA LYS A 119 5.66 7.18 11.22
C LYS A 119 4.25 6.65 11.50
N ALA A 120 4.14 5.79 12.51
CA ALA A 120 2.90 5.10 12.81
C ALA A 120 1.75 6.04 13.13
N HIS A 121 2.02 7.18 13.78
CA HIS A 121 0.95 8.12 14.13
C HIS A 121 0.21 8.70 12.93
N LEU A 122 0.82 8.67 11.73
CA LEU A 122 0.15 9.12 10.51
C LEU A 122 -0.97 8.16 10.11
N PHE A 123 -0.89 6.90 10.54
CA PHE A 123 -1.94 5.90 10.28
C PHE A 123 -3.10 5.99 11.27
N SER A 124 -2.89 6.60 12.42
CA SER A 124 -3.96 6.71 13.42
C SER A 124 -4.90 7.88 13.21
N ASP A 125 -4.63 8.72 12.23
CA ASP A 125 -5.52 9.82 11.87
C ASP A 125 -6.77 9.27 11.20
N SER A 126 -7.95 9.57 11.76
CA SER A 126 -9.20 9.13 11.16
C SER A 126 -9.40 9.80 9.80
N GLY A 127 -9.72 9.01 8.79
CA GLY A 127 -9.87 9.53 7.43
C GLY A 127 -8.62 9.47 6.59
N VAL A 128 -7.46 9.07 7.14
CA VAL A 128 -6.21 9.00 6.37
C VAL A 128 -6.34 8.08 5.16
N THR A 129 -7.05 6.98 5.29
CA THR A 129 -7.24 6.03 4.20
C THR A 129 -7.98 6.68 3.03
N GLN A 130 -9.11 7.30 3.30
CA GLN A 130 -9.89 7.97 2.26
C GLN A 130 -9.17 9.18 1.69
N ASP A 131 -8.57 10.00 2.54
CA ASP A 131 -7.87 11.22 2.12
C ASP A 131 -6.67 10.89 1.24
N SER A 132 -5.89 9.88 1.62
CA SER A 132 -4.72 9.47 0.83
C SER A 132 -5.13 8.84 -0.50
N TRP A 133 -6.23 8.08 -0.53
CA TRP A 133 -6.77 7.53 -1.78
C TRP A 133 -7.14 8.66 -2.74
N SER A 134 -7.94 9.62 -2.28
CA SER A 134 -8.37 10.75 -3.10
C SER A 134 -7.18 11.53 -3.66
N LYS A 135 -6.16 11.74 -2.83
CA LYS A 135 -4.95 12.46 -3.22
C LYS A 135 -4.13 11.67 -4.25
N ALA A 136 -4.02 10.36 -4.07
CA ALA A 136 -3.22 9.51 -4.95
C ALA A 136 -3.84 9.37 -6.35
N ILE A 137 -5.18 9.28 -6.44
CA ILE A 137 -5.85 9.07 -7.72
C ILE A 137 -6.11 10.36 -8.49
N LYS A 138 -6.15 11.50 -7.81
CA LYS A 138 -6.51 12.79 -8.44
C LYS A 138 -5.69 13.09 -9.70
N PRO A 139 -4.35 12.95 -9.70
CA PRO A 139 -3.58 13.19 -10.93
C PRO A 139 -3.88 12.17 -12.04
N LEU A 140 -4.36 10.97 -11.69
CA LEU A 140 -4.63 9.91 -12.65
C LEU A 140 -5.96 10.11 -13.37
N LEU A 141 -6.87 10.89 -12.79
CA LEU A 141 -8.18 11.17 -13.36
C LEU A 141 -8.12 12.22 -14.48
N TYR A 142 -7.09 13.06 -14.51
CA TYR A 142 -7.01 14.20 -15.39
C TYR A 142 -5.85 14.14 -16.38
N THR A 143 -5.36 12.95 -16.64
CA THR A 143 -4.30 12.74 -17.64
C THR A 143 -4.89 12.46 -19.00
#